data_57b4a1eb7dac332aba3a6d7aed421b86
#
_entry.id   57b4a1eb7dac332aba3a6d7aed421b86
#
_cell.length_a   1.000
_cell.length_b   1.000
_cell.length_c   1.000
_cell.angle_alpha   90.00
_cell.angle_beta   90.00
_cell.angle_gamma   90.00
#
_symmetry.space_group_name_H-M   'P 1'
#
loop_
_entity.id
_entity.type
_entity.pdbx_description
1 polymer ?
#
loop_
_entity_poly.entity_id
_entity_poly.type
_entity_poly.pdbx_seq_one_letter_code
_entity_poly.pdbx_strand_id
1 'polypeptide(L)'
;MRRRFRSGAAILLLGSVPQLLAQTGAARPGTRVLMDAHNCYPYEGRWNDRIERALSGGVPVAIEQDLYWYTDPITHKSWSVVAHQPPLSGKEPTLTTYFFDRIRPIVEKALRSGDRSKWPIITLNLDVKTEEPEHLRAILQMLKDHEDWITTATRTDDIRTQSPLTIRPVLVLTGQSDAQQQIFYDDLRPGDRVLVFGAVHTFDQDPMAATQVLEPARANNYRRWWNNPWNVVEAGGQMQAGAWTPKDMRRLRMLVDHAHAQGLWIRFYTLDGASTEAMTRNGWFANYNFGSEAAVKDRWRAAYQAGVDYIATDQYEELAAYLHALRSVNRR
;
A
#
# COMPACT_ATOMS: atom_id res chain seq x y z
N MET A 1 0.94 -73.04 -19.76
CA MET A 1 1.68 -71.80 -19.35
C MET A 1 0.82 -70.57 -19.63
N ARG A 2 0.18 -69.98 -18.61
CA ARG A 2 -0.64 -68.78 -18.78
C ARG A 2 0.12 -67.62 -18.09
N ARG A 3 0.56 -66.61 -18.87
CA ARG A 3 1.15 -65.37 -18.37
C ARG A 3 0.06 -64.40 -17.96
N ARG A 4 0.07 -63.96 -16.70
CA ARG A 4 -0.79 -62.89 -16.19
C ARG A 4 -0.05 -61.55 -16.37
N PHE A 5 -0.70 -60.62 -17.13
CA PHE A 5 -0.31 -59.22 -17.14
C PHE A 5 -0.92 -58.51 -15.93
N ARG A 6 -0.09 -57.83 -15.15
CA ARG A 6 -0.50 -56.89 -14.10
C ARG A 6 -0.48 -55.50 -14.69
N SER A 7 -1.69 -54.90 -14.81
CA SER A 7 -1.83 -53.48 -15.15
C SER A 7 -1.58 -52.64 -13.87
N GLY A 8 -0.54 -51.82 -13.86
CA GLY A 8 -0.31 -50.81 -12.84
C GLY A 8 -1.05 -49.56 -13.23
N ALA A 9 -2.00 -49.11 -12.40
CA ALA A 9 -2.66 -47.81 -12.55
C ALA A 9 -1.73 -46.70 -12.01
N ALA A 10 -1.29 -45.83 -12.88
CA ALA A 10 -0.61 -44.59 -12.50
C ALA A 10 -1.69 -43.55 -12.14
N ILE A 11 -1.75 -43.18 -10.86
CA ILE A 11 -2.57 -42.07 -10.38
C ILE A 11 -1.79 -40.79 -10.63
N LEU A 12 -2.19 -39.98 -11.63
CA LEU A 12 -1.69 -38.62 -11.86
C LEU A 12 -2.34 -37.69 -10.84
N LEU A 13 -1.53 -37.17 -9.91
CA LEU A 13 -1.86 -36.04 -9.06
C LEU A 13 -1.83 -34.72 -9.87
N LEU A 14 -2.93 -34.39 -10.51
CA LEU A 14 -3.16 -33.11 -11.19
C LEU A 14 -4.18 -32.30 -10.36
N GLY A 15 -3.70 -31.56 -9.34
CA GLY A 15 -4.67 -30.85 -8.50
C GLY A 15 -4.28 -29.51 -7.90
N SER A 16 -3.00 -29.09 -7.94
CA SER A 16 -2.55 -27.93 -7.15
C SER A 16 -2.01 -26.71 -7.95
N VAL A 17 -1.70 -26.87 -9.23
CA VAL A 17 -1.06 -25.81 -10.04
C VAL A 17 -1.97 -24.63 -10.37
N PRO A 18 -3.28 -24.77 -10.68
CA PRO A 18 -4.14 -23.64 -11.01
C PRO A 18 -4.40 -22.68 -9.83
N GLN A 19 -4.46 -23.20 -8.61
CA GLN A 19 -4.72 -22.39 -7.41
C GLN A 19 -3.53 -21.50 -7.02
N LEU A 20 -2.30 -21.98 -7.22
CA LEU A 20 -1.10 -21.20 -6.93
C LEU A 20 -0.92 -20.03 -7.92
N LEU A 21 -1.20 -20.26 -9.21
CA LEU A 21 -1.14 -19.22 -10.25
C LEU A 21 -2.23 -18.14 -10.07
N ALA A 22 -3.43 -18.52 -9.62
CA ALA A 22 -4.50 -17.57 -9.32
C ALA A 22 -4.18 -16.70 -8.09
N GLN A 23 -3.52 -17.25 -7.08
CA GLN A 23 -3.10 -16.52 -5.87
C GLN A 23 -2.01 -15.48 -6.15
N THR A 24 -1.05 -15.78 -7.02
CA THR A 24 -0.02 -14.82 -7.42
C THR A 24 -0.56 -13.74 -8.37
N GLY A 25 -1.60 -14.03 -9.16
CA GLY A 25 -2.21 -13.09 -10.10
C GLY A 25 -2.78 -11.84 -9.43
N ALA A 26 -3.54 -11.99 -8.35
CA ALA A 26 -4.22 -10.87 -7.69
C ALA A 26 -3.28 -9.88 -6.97
N ALA A 27 -2.05 -10.27 -6.65
CA ALA A 27 -1.07 -9.41 -5.99
C ALA A 27 0.03 -8.89 -6.94
N ARG A 28 -0.10 -9.11 -8.25
CA ARG A 28 0.89 -8.61 -9.22
C ARG A 28 0.67 -7.12 -9.50
N PRO A 29 1.76 -6.33 -9.71
CA PRO A 29 1.65 -4.96 -10.20
C PRO A 29 0.74 -4.86 -11.45
N GLY A 30 -0.07 -3.81 -11.52
CA GLY A 30 -0.98 -3.54 -12.62
C GLY A 30 -2.25 -4.41 -12.68
N THR A 31 -2.49 -5.29 -11.70
CA THR A 31 -3.69 -6.15 -11.71
C THR A 31 -4.90 -5.52 -11.05
N ARG A 32 -4.70 -4.52 -10.19
CA ARG A 32 -5.76 -3.86 -9.43
C ARG A 32 -5.46 -2.38 -9.26
N VAL A 33 -6.50 -1.57 -9.36
CA VAL A 33 -6.46 -0.15 -8.95
C VAL A 33 -7.24 -0.03 -7.65
N LEU A 34 -6.58 0.39 -6.58
CA LEU A 34 -7.17 0.53 -5.25
C LEU A 34 -7.24 2.00 -4.82
N MET A 35 -8.32 2.36 -4.14
CA MET A 35 -8.33 3.54 -3.29
C MET A 35 -7.36 3.29 -2.14
N ASP A 36 -6.49 4.27 -1.86
CA ASP A 36 -5.61 4.29 -0.70
C ASP A 36 -6.04 5.46 0.19
N ALA A 37 -6.52 5.14 1.39
CA ALA A 37 -6.92 6.12 2.37
C ALA A 37 -5.68 6.79 2.98
N HIS A 38 -5.31 7.94 2.44
CA HIS A 38 -4.20 8.77 2.91
C HIS A 38 -4.57 9.46 4.22
N ASN A 39 -3.58 9.74 5.08
CA ASN A 39 -3.79 10.38 6.39
C ASN A 39 -4.88 9.70 7.23
N CYS A 40 -4.97 8.36 7.17
CA CYS A 40 -6.03 7.62 7.82
C CYS A 40 -5.78 7.41 9.32
N TYR A 41 -5.59 8.50 10.06
CA TYR A 41 -5.33 8.53 11.50
C TYR A 41 -6.16 9.63 12.17
N PRO A 42 -6.46 9.52 13.47
CA PRO A 42 -7.08 10.59 14.23
C PRO A 42 -6.04 11.66 14.53
N TYR A 43 -6.48 12.93 14.59
CA TYR A 43 -5.61 13.98 15.03
C TYR A 43 -6.38 15.08 15.78
N GLU A 44 -5.75 15.73 16.74
CA GLU A 44 -6.39 16.66 17.68
C GLU A 44 -7.64 16.07 18.37
N GLY A 45 -7.65 14.76 18.65
CA GLY A 45 -8.80 14.07 19.26
C GLY A 45 -10.05 13.98 18.38
N ARG A 46 -9.92 14.25 17.07
CA ARG A 46 -11.02 14.22 16.10
C ARG A 46 -10.75 13.17 15.00
N TRP A 47 -11.74 12.95 14.14
CA TRP A 47 -11.67 12.03 13.00
C TRP A 47 -11.23 10.60 13.37
N ASN A 48 -11.73 10.11 14.50
CA ASN A 48 -11.43 8.75 14.95
C ASN A 48 -12.04 7.65 14.05
N ASP A 49 -12.97 8.00 13.19
CA ASP A 49 -13.73 7.12 12.31
C ASP A 49 -13.12 6.92 10.92
N ARG A 50 -11.88 7.37 10.69
CA ARG A 50 -11.25 7.32 9.35
C ARG A 50 -11.07 5.90 8.83
N ILE A 51 -10.78 4.92 9.69
CA ILE A 51 -10.70 3.51 9.29
C ILE A 51 -12.06 3.00 8.79
N GLU A 52 -13.14 3.28 9.53
CA GLU A 52 -14.50 2.89 9.15
C GLU A 52 -14.92 3.56 7.85
N ARG A 53 -14.57 4.82 7.66
CA ARG A 53 -14.82 5.57 6.41
C ARG A 53 -14.04 4.97 5.25
N ALA A 54 -12.76 4.66 5.42
CA ALA A 54 -11.96 3.99 4.41
C ALA A 54 -12.55 2.63 4.01
N LEU A 55 -13.04 1.87 4.99
CA LEU A 55 -13.66 0.55 4.78
C LEU A 55 -15.08 0.61 4.23
N SER A 56 -15.77 1.76 4.32
CA SER A 56 -17.16 1.92 3.83
C SER A 56 -17.30 1.69 2.32
N GLY A 57 -16.25 2.00 1.55
CA GLY A 57 -16.14 1.72 0.12
C GLY A 57 -15.94 0.23 -0.22
N GLY A 58 -15.80 -0.63 0.80
CA GLY A 58 -15.56 -2.06 0.65
C GLY A 58 -14.09 -2.43 0.46
N VAL A 59 -13.84 -3.74 0.33
CA VAL A 59 -12.51 -4.30 0.10
C VAL A 59 -12.42 -4.94 -1.29
N PRO A 60 -11.23 -4.97 -1.94
CA PRO A 60 -9.91 -4.59 -1.43
C PRO A 60 -9.68 -3.07 -1.39
N VAL A 61 -8.89 -2.62 -0.41
CA VAL A 61 -8.57 -1.21 -0.12
C VAL A 61 -7.14 -1.08 0.42
N ALA A 62 -6.50 0.06 0.20
CA ALA A 62 -5.27 0.43 0.89
C ALA A 62 -5.54 1.51 1.95
N ILE A 63 -4.78 1.49 3.04
CA ILE A 63 -4.94 2.37 4.21
C ILE A 63 -3.56 2.77 4.69
N GLU A 64 -3.31 4.06 4.76
CA GLU A 64 -2.07 4.62 5.31
C GLU A 64 -2.21 4.87 6.81
N GLN A 65 -1.15 4.55 7.55
CA GLN A 65 -1.02 4.81 8.97
C GLN A 65 0.32 5.48 9.26
N ASP A 66 0.28 6.66 9.84
CA ASP A 66 1.45 7.40 10.26
C ASP A 66 1.88 6.95 11.66
N LEU A 67 3.14 6.64 11.83
CA LEU A 67 3.66 6.13 13.09
C LEU A 67 4.76 7.03 13.65
N TYR A 68 4.62 7.38 14.91
CA TYR A 68 5.56 8.23 15.65
C TYR A 68 6.03 7.55 16.93
N TRP A 69 7.31 7.72 17.30
CA TRP A 69 7.85 7.23 18.57
C TRP A 69 7.63 8.26 19.67
N TYR A 70 6.70 7.97 20.58
CA TYR A 70 6.44 8.83 21.72
C TYR A 70 7.25 8.38 22.92
N THR A 71 7.85 9.35 23.63
CA THR A 71 8.51 9.12 24.92
C THR A 71 7.82 9.97 25.98
N ASP A 72 7.29 9.32 27.00
CA ASP A 72 6.64 9.98 28.14
C ASP A 72 7.69 10.78 28.93
N PRO A 73 7.50 12.10 29.13
CA PRO A 73 8.50 12.97 29.75
C PRO A 73 8.69 12.71 31.25
N ILE A 74 7.77 11.98 31.88
CA ILE A 74 7.82 11.71 33.33
C ILE A 74 8.39 10.32 33.60
N THR A 75 7.90 9.32 32.90
CA THR A 75 8.25 7.91 33.15
C THR A 75 9.41 7.44 32.28
N HIS A 76 9.78 8.21 31.25
CA HIS A 76 10.76 7.88 30.22
C HIS A 76 10.45 6.57 29.45
N LYS A 77 9.22 6.08 29.51
CA LYS A 77 8.76 4.95 28.70
C LYS A 77 8.43 5.44 27.30
N SER A 78 8.77 4.61 26.33
CA SER A 78 8.51 4.92 24.93
C SER A 78 7.65 3.86 24.27
N TRP A 79 6.78 4.27 23.32
CA TRP A 79 5.95 3.37 22.53
C TRP A 79 5.55 4.01 21.21
N SER A 80 5.18 3.17 20.23
CA SER A 80 4.69 3.62 18.94
C SER A 80 3.23 4.08 19.03
N VAL A 81 2.95 5.25 18.51
CA VAL A 81 1.60 5.84 18.42
C VAL A 81 1.23 6.14 16.98
N VAL A 82 -0.06 6.14 16.68
CA VAL A 82 -0.60 6.57 15.38
C VAL A 82 -0.73 8.09 15.40
N ALA A 83 0.21 8.76 14.75
CA ALA A 83 0.27 10.23 14.67
C ALA A 83 1.22 10.68 13.55
N HIS A 84 0.93 11.84 12.96
CA HIS A 84 1.77 12.44 11.92
C HIS A 84 2.94 13.26 12.49
N GLN A 85 2.71 14.04 13.53
CA GLN A 85 3.69 14.99 14.08
C GLN A 85 3.35 15.44 15.51
N PRO A 86 4.33 15.99 16.26
CA PRO A 86 4.07 16.68 17.52
C PRO A 86 3.14 17.90 17.34
N PRO A 87 2.47 18.36 18.45
CA PRO A 87 2.62 17.86 19.80
C PRO A 87 1.90 16.54 20.05
N LEU A 88 2.54 15.62 20.80
CA LEU A 88 1.98 14.34 21.21
C LEU A 88 1.68 14.34 22.71
N SER A 89 0.63 13.63 23.10
CA SER A 89 0.18 13.54 24.49
C SER A 89 0.44 12.17 25.13
N GLY A 90 0.79 11.17 24.32
CA GLY A 90 0.86 9.76 24.72
C GLY A 90 -0.50 9.08 24.86
N LYS A 91 -1.59 9.79 24.52
CA LYS A 91 -2.96 9.26 24.47
C LYS A 91 -3.40 8.90 23.06
N GLU A 92 -2.57 9.17 22.09
CA GLU A 92 -2.78 8.76 20.70
C GLU A 92 -2.89 7.23 20.66
N PRO A 93 -3.76 6.66 19.80
CA PRO A 93 -3.93 5.22 19.76
C PRO A 93 -2.65 4.52 19.22
N THR A 94 -2.49 3.26 19.59
CA THR A 94 -1.48 2.40 18.98
C THR A 94 -2.01 1.85 17.65
N LEU A 95 -1.13 1.39 16.77
CA LEU A 95 -1.54 0.72 15.53
C LEU A 95 -2.38 -0.54 15.81
N THR A 96 -2.11 -1.26 16.90
CA THR A 96 -2.92 -2.41 17.32
C THR A 96 -4.37 -2.00 17.54
N THR A 97 -4.61 -0.99 18.38
CA THR A 97 -5.98 -0.57 18.75
C THR A 97 -6.69 0.20 17.65
N TYR A 98 -5.95 1.00 16.88
CA TYR A 98 -6.56 1.84 15.84
C TYR A 98 -6.77 1.11 14.52
N PHE A 99 -5.86 0.23 14.13
CA PHE A 99 -5.93 -0.46 12.85
C PHE A 99 -6.28 -1.94 13.01
N PHE A 100 -5.42 -2.73 13.67
CA PHE A 100 -5.58 -4.18 13.69
C PHE A 100 -6.89 -4.65 14.35
N ASP A 101 -7.30 -4.06 15.46
CA ASP A 101 -8.55 -4.42 16.13
C ASP A 101 -9.78 -4.07 15.27
N ARG A 102 -9.73 -2.97 14.51
CA ARG A 102 -10.84 -2.53 13.66
C ARG A 102 -10.99 -3.36 12.39
N ILE A 103 -9.88 -3.81 11.80
CA ILE A 103 -9.93 -4.69 10.62
C ILE A 103 -10.16 -6.16 10.98
N ARG A 104 -9.99 -6.56 12.25
CA ARG A 104 -10.11 -7.94 12.74
C ARG A 104 -11.36 -8.67 12.21
N PRO A 105 -12.59 -8.13 12.31
CA PRO A 105 -13.77 -8.84 11.83
C PRO A 105 -13.73 -9.17 10.34
N ILE A 106 -13.14 -8.28 9.53
CA ILE A 106 -13.02 -8.43 8.08
C ILE A 106 -11.97 -9.50 7.75
N VAL A 107 -10.80 -9.43 8.38
CA VAL A 107 -9.70 -10.37 8.17
C VAL A 107 -10.09 -11.78 8.61
N GLU A 108 -10.67 -11.93 9.80
CA GLU A 108 -11.11 -13.24 10.30
C GLU A 108 -12.23 -13.84 9.43
N LYS A 109 -13.16 -13.01 8.93
CA LYS A 109 -14.17 -13.46 7.96
C LYS A 109 -13.51 -13.98 6.69
N ALA A 110 -12.50 -13.27 6.15
CA ALA A 110 -11.77 -13.68 4.96
C ALA A 110 -11.00 -14.99 5.19
N LEU A 111 -10.35 -15.15 6.35
CA LEU A 111 -9.65 -16.37 6.73
C LEU A 111 -10.61 -17.57 6.85
N ARG A 112 -11.77 -17.38 7.52
CA ARG A 112 -12.78 -18.43 7.65
C ARG A 112 -13.43 -18.84 6.32
N SER A 113 -13.60 -17.90 5.39
CA SER A 113 -14.20 -18.18 4.08
C SER A 113 -13.32 -19.06 3.20
N GLY A 114 -12.00 -18.96 3.37
CA GLY A 114 -11.01 -19.64 2.51
C GLY A 114 -10.96 -19.12 1.07
N ASP A 115 -11.80 -18.15 0.70
CA ASP A 115 -11.76 -17.50 -0.62
C ASP A 115 -10.60 -16.52 -0.71
N ARG A 116 -9.56 -16.91 -1.42
CA ARG A 116 -8.34 -16.12 -1.60
C ARG A 116 -8.32 -15.29 -2.88
N SER A 117 -9.39 -15.32 -3.68
CA SER A 117 -9.46 -14.70 -5.01
C SER A 117 -9.22 -13.19 -4.99
N LYS A 118 -9.51 -12.53 -3.85
CA LYS A 118 -9.35 -11.09 -3.65
C LYS A 118 -8.20 -10.71 -2.72
N TRP A 119 -7.44 -11.70 -2.20
CA TRP A 119 -6.32 -11.40 -1.29
C TRP A 119 -5.13 -10.78 -2.03
N PRO A 120 -4.38 -9.87 -1.37
CA PRO A 120 -4.72 -9.21 -0.09
C PRO A 120 -5.96 -8.32 -0.23
N ILE A 121 -6.79 -8.29 0.81
CA ILE A 121 -8.01 -7.45 0.86
C ILE A 121 -7.74 -6.08 1.49
N ILE A 122 -6.68 -5.97 2.27
CA ILE A 122 -6.21 -4.72 2.86
C ILE A 122 -4.72 -4.58 2.56
N THR A 123 -4.31 -3.43 2.06
CA THR A 123 -2.90 -3.02 2.03
C THR A 123 -2.70 -1.97 3.10
N LEU A 124 -1.85 -2.25 4.09
CA LEU A 124 -1.42 -1.31 5.11
C LEU A 124 -0.16 -0.59 4.60
N ASN A 125 -0.23 0.71 4.41
CA ASN A 125 0.92 1.55 4.11
C ASN A 125 1.38 2.23 5.40
N LEU A 126 2.61 1.94 5.85
CA LEU A 126 3.21 2.54 7.03
C LEU A 126 4.05 3.76 6.62
N ASP A 127 3.62 4.94 7.05
CA ASP A 127 4.42 6.16 6.99
C ASP A 127 5.10 6.38 8.35
N VAL A 128 6.33 5.87 8.46
CA VAL A 128 7.10 5.89 9.71
C VAL A 128 7.80 7.25 9.84
N LYS A 129 7.31 8.09 10.77
CA LYS A 129 7.78 9.48 10.96
C LYS A 129 9.07 9.59 11.78
N THR A 130 9.39 8.54 12.54
CA THR A 130 10.59 8.49 13.38
C THR A 130 11.25 7.13 13.24
N GLU A 131 12.58 7.09 13.12
CA GLU A 131 13.31 5.89 12.68
C GLU A 131 14.32 5.40 13.72
N GLU A 132 14.09 5.67 14.99
CA GLU A 132 14.87 5.08 16.08
C GLU A 132 14.79 3.54 15.96
N PRO A 133 15.92 2.82 16.12
CA PRO A 133 15.92 1.36 15.99
C PRO A 133 14.91 0.66 16.91
N GLU A 134 14.66 1.23 18.10
CA GLU A 134 13.67 0.75 19.06
C GLU A 134 12.25 0.87 18.51
N HIS A 135 11.93 1.98 17.84
CA HIS A 135 10.64 2.18 17.17
C HIS A 135 10.44 1.15 16.06
N LEU A 136 11.41 1.02 15.16
CA LEU A 136 11.33 0.07 14.05
C LEU A 136 11.20 -1.38 14.54
N ARG A 137 11.93 -1.76 15.61
CA ARG A 137 11.79 -3.09 16.24
C ARG A 137 10.42 -3.28 16.89
N ALA A 138 9.86 -2.24 17.53
CA ALA A 138 8.51 -2.30 18.10
C ALA A 138 7.45 -2.51 16.99
N ILE A 139 7.58 -1.82 15.87
CA ILE A 139 6.72 -2.02 14.69
C ILE A 139 6.85 -3.47 14.19
N LEU A 140 8.08 -3.97 14.00
CA LEU A 140 8.32 -5.34 13.54
C LEU A 140 7.71 -6.38 14.48
N GLN A 141 7.84 -6.17 15.80
CA GLN A 141 7.26 -7.08 16.79
C GLN A 141 5.72 -7.10 16.70
N MET A 142 5.10 -5.95 16.59
CA MET A 142 3.65 -5.85 16.43
C MET A 142 3.17 -6.54 15.13
N LEU A 143 3.91 -6.43 14.03
CA LEU A 143 3.60 -7.17 12.81
C LEU A 143 3.74 -8.68 13.00
N LYS A 144 4.73 -9.15 13.77
CA LYS A 144 4.89 -10.56 14.13
C LYS A 144 3.70 -11.08 14.95
N ASP A 145 3.15 -10.27 15.84
CA ASP A 145 1.97 -10.63 16.65
C ASP A 145 0.70 -10.86 15.78
N HIS A 146 0.73 -10.37 14.52
CA HIS A 146 -0.34 -10.51 13.53
C HIS A 146 0.11 -11.29 12.27
N GLU A 147 1.19 -12.06 12.36
CA GLU A 147 1.84 -12.70 11.21
C GLU A 147 0.89 -13.56 10.38
N ASP A 148 -0.05 -14.25 11.02
CA ASP A 148 -1.03 -15.10 10.32
C ASP A 148 -1.95 -14.33 9.36
N TRP A 149 -2.05 -13.01 9.51
CA TRP A 149 -2.84 -12.14 8.65
C TRP A 149 -2.02 -11.56 7.50
N ILE A 150 -0.69 -11.54 7.64
CA ILE A 150 0.21 -10.73 6.80
C ILE A 150 0.77 -11.56 5.65
N THR A 151 0.71 -10.98 4.44
CA THR A 151 1.41 -11.47 3.25
C THR A 151 2.91 -11.37 3.46
N THR A 152 3.62 -12.47 3.25
CA THR A 152 5.05 -12.58 3.51
C THR A 152 5.83 -13.00 2.28
N ALA A 153 7.13 -12.74 2.31
CA ALA A 153 8.13 -13.37 1.44
C ALA A 153 9.16 -14.10 2.30
N THR A 154 9.96 -14.98 1.72
CA THR A 154 11.10 -15.57 2.40
C THR A 154 12.33 -14.69 2.17
N ARG A 155 13.05 -14.33 3.22
CA ARG A 155 14.32 -13.61 3.11
C ARG A 155 15.35 -14.49 2.37
N THR A 156 15.93 -13.94 1.30
CA THR A 156 16.92 -14.63 0.44
C THR A 156 18.34 -14.17 0.77
N ASP A 157 19.34 -14.98 0.45
CA ASP A 157 20.77 -14.61 0.66
C ASP A 157 21.15 -13.36 -0.14
N ASP A 158 20.66 -13.25 -1.38
CA ASP A 158 20.83 -12.09 -2.24
C ASP A 158 19.49 -11.34 -2.35
N ILE A 159 19.45 -10.09 -1.88
CA ILE A 159 18.26 -9.25 -1.92
C ILE A 159 17.68 -9.09 -3.35
N ARG A 160 18.51 -9.19 -4.40
CA ARG A 160 18.09 -9.11 -5.80
C ARG A 160 17.25 -10.32 -6.23
N THR A 161 17.35 -11.43 -5.52
CA THR A 161 16.57 -12.64 -5.77
C THR A 161 15.24 -12.54 -5.05
N GLN A 162 14.15 -12.34 -5.79
CA GLN A 162 12.80 -12.29 -5.20
C GLN A 162 12.30 -13.70 -4.88
N SER A 163 11.89 -13.92 -3.64
CA SER A 163 11.07 -15.07 -3.28
C SER A 163 9.58 -14.83 -3.60
N PRO A 164 8.81 -15.89 -3.90
CA PRO A 164 7.36 -15.77 -4.08
C PRO A 164 6.67 -15.24 -2.82
N LEU A 165 5.59 -14.48 -3.02
CA LEU A 165 4.75 -14.02 -1.92
C LEU A 165 3.83 -15.16 -1.43
N THR A 166 3.79 -15.35 -0.12
CA THR A 166 2.76 -16.13 0.56
C THR A 166 1.60 -15.19 0.88
N ILE A 167 0.58 -15.18 0.00
CA ILE A 167 -0.51 -14.20 0.08
C ILE A 167 -1.43 -14.49 1.26
N ARG A 168 -1.69 -13.45 2.05
CA ARG A 168 -2.59 -13.39 3.20
C ARG A 168 -3.54 -12.19 3.06
N PRO A 169 -4.55 -12.04 3.93
CA PRO A 169 -5.50 -10.93 3.84
C PRO A 169 -4.90 -9.52 3.89
N VAL A 170 -3.76 -9.33 4.56
CA VAL A 170 -3.11 -8.03 4.72
C VAL A 170 -1.76 -8.03 4.01
N LEU A 171 -1.48 -7.01 3.20
CA LEU A 171 -0.16 -6.68 2.67
C LEU A 171 0.36 -5.45 3.40
N VAL A 172 1.61 -5.46 3.87
CA VAL A 172 2.23 -4.32 4.56
C VAL A 172 3.32 -3.71 3.70
N LEU A 173 3.21 -2.41 3.44
CA LEU A 173 4.17 -1.59 2.71
C LEU A 173 4.76 -0.53 3.66
N THR A 174 5.97 -0.04 3.36
CA THR A 174 6.63 1.04 4.11
C THR A 174 7.50 1.89 3.18
N GLY A 175 8.07 2.98 3.70
CA GLY A 175 8.84 3.97 2.96
C GLY A 175 10.13 3.45 2.30
N GLN A 176 10.94 4.39 1.83
CA GLN A 176 12.18 4.09 1.09
C GLN A 176 13.44 4.10 1.97
N SER A 177 13.31 4.26 3.29
CA SER A 177 14.41 4.40 4.22
C SER A 177 15.31 3.17 4.29
N ASP A 178 16.62 3.40 4.35
CA ASP A 178 17.61 2.35 4.55
C ASP A 178 17.65 1.87 6.02
N ALA A 179 17.30 2.73 6.98
CA ALA A 179 17.15 2.32 8.38
C ALA A 179 16.00 1.32 8.55
N GLN A 180 14.89 1.53 7.83
CA GLN A 180 13.78 0.58 7.79
C GLN A 180 14.21 -0.73 7.12
N GLN A 181 14.94 -0.68 6.00
CA GLN A 181 15.46 -1.87 5.35
C GLN A 181 16.37 -2.67 6.28
N GLN A 182 17.25 -2.00 7.03
CA GLN A 182 18.15 -2.66 7.96
C GLN A 182 17.37 -3.54 8.96
N ILE A 183 16.35 -2.98 9.61
CA ILE A 183 15.58 -3.69 10.66
C ILE A 183 14.58 -4.70 10.06
N PHE A 184 13.91 -4.33 8.97
CA PHE A 184 12.81 -5.14 8.44
C PHE A 184 13.28 -6.24 7.48
N TYR A 185 14.53 -6.17 7.01
CA TYR A 185 15.06 -7.15 6.06
C TYR A 185 16.50 -7.61 6.37
N ASP A 186 17.47 -6.69 6.51
CA ASP A 186 18.89 -7.08 6.55
C ASP A 186 19.25 -7.80 7.86
N ASP A 187 18.64 -7.43 8.99
CA ASP A 187 18.79 -8.10 10.29
C ASP A 187 18.10 -9.47 10.36
N LEU A 188 17.25 -9.82 9.37
CA LEU A 188 16.65 -11.16 9.30
C LEU A 188 17.68 -12.20 8.80
N ARG A 189 17.52 -13.44 9.18
CA ARG A 189 18.32 -14.56 8.65
C ARG A 189 17.73 -15.03 7.31
N PRO A 190 18.55 -15.55 6.39
CA PRO A 190 18.03 -16.27 5.23
C PRO A 190 17.05 -17.36 5.66
N GLY A 191 15.88 -17.38 5.01
CA GLY A 191 14.79 -18.30 5.37
C GLY A 191 13.74 -17.70 6.31
N ASP A 192 14.03 -16.61 7.03
CA ASP A 192 13.05 -15.91 7.86
C ASP A 192 11.97 -15.23 7.00
N ARG A 193 10.83 -14.92 7.60
CA ARG A 193 9.72 -14.26 6.92
C ARG A 193 9.90 -12.74 6.89
N VAL A 194 9.82 -12.18 5.70
CA VAL A 194 9.71 -10.73 5.46
C VAL A 194 8.24 -10.36 5.56
N LEU A 195 7.88 -9.51 6.52
CA LEU A 195 6.50 -9.13 6.85
C LEU A 195 6.08 -7.78 6.24
N VAL A 196 7.04 -6.96 5.81
CA VAL A 196 6.83 -5.61 5.30
C VAL A 196 7.75 -5.36 4.11
N PHE A 197 7.25 -4.62 3.11
CA PHE A 197 7.99 -4.35 1.88
C PHE A 197 8.21 -2.85 1.70
N GLY A 198 9.47 -2.47 1.49
CA GLY A 198 9.89 -1.09 1.31
C GLY A 198 9.63 -0.55 -0.11
N ALA A 199 9.55 0.77 -0.21
CA ALA A 199 9.58 1.48 -1.48
C ALA A 199 11.00 1.51 -2.06
N VAL A 200 11.11 1.59 -3.39
CA VAL A 200 12.38 1.95 -4.06
C VAL A 200 12.66 3.42 -3.86
N HIS A 201 13.95 3.79 -3.95
CA HIS A 201 14.35 5.20 -3.90
C HIS A 201 13.87 5.94 -5.14
N THR A 202 13.36 7.15 -4.95
CA THR A 202 13.02 8.08 -6.02
C THR A 202 14.09 9.18 -6.06
N PHE A 203 14.58 9.49 -7.25
CA PHE A 203 15.44 10.64 -7.44
C PHE A 203 14.60 11.93 -7.39
N ASP A 204 14.91 12.84 -6.47
CA ASP A 204 14.05 13.96 -6.09
C ASP A 204 14.48 15.33 -6.64
N GLN A 205 15.66 15.44 -7.28
CA GLN A 205 16.19 16.71 -7.75
C GLN A 205 15.44 17.28 -8.97
N ASP A 206 14.94 16.43 -9.85
CA ASP A 206 14.10 16.83 -10.98
C ASP A 206 12.87 15.91 -11.10
N PRO A 207 11.73 16.29 -10.53
CA PRO A 207 10.51 15.49 -10.59
C PRO A 207 10.05 15.19 -12.04
N MET A 208 10.42 16.01 -13.01
CA MET A 208 10.05 15.83 -14.41
C MET A 208 11.10 15.09 -15.24
N ALA A 209 12.16 14.57 -14.62
CA ALA A 209 13.17 13.76 -15.28
C ALA A 209 12.58 12.52 -15.98
N ALA A 210 13.36 11.87 -16.83
CA ALA A 210 12.98 10.61 -17.46
C ALA A 210 12.70 9.54 -16.38
N THR A 211 11.76 8.63 -16.66
CA THR A 211 11.33 7.61 -15.69
C THR A 211 12.47 6.75 -15.19
N GLN A 212 13.42 6.41 -16.06
CA GLN A 212 14.62 5.62 -15.74
C GLN A 212 15.62 6.36 -14.84
N VAL A 213 15.52 7.70 -14.77
CA VAL A 213 16.32 8.53 -13.86
C VAL A 213 15.63 8.64 -12.51
N LEU A 214 14.29 8.83 -12.52
CA LEU A 214 13.50 8.93 -11.29
C LEU A 214 13.53 7.61 -10.50
N GLU A 215 13.42 6.48 -11.22
CA GLU A 215 13.39 5.16 -10.62
C GLU A 215 14.31 4.22 -11.44
N PRO A 216 15.59 4.09 -11.05
CA PRO A 216 16.55 3.25 -11.76
C PRO A 216 16.55 1.78 -11.31
N ALA A 217 15.88 1.45 -10.20
CA ALA A 217 16.00 0.16 -9.54
C ALA A 217 14.81 -0.77 -9.86
N ARG A 218 15.10 -2.04 -10.09
CA ARG A 218 14.08 -3.09 -10.17
C ARG A 218 13.57 -3.47 -8.78
N ALA A 219 12.35 -4.01 -8.74
CA ALA A 219 11.87 -4.68 -7.55
C ALA A 219 12.86 -5.76 -7.10
N ASN A 220 13.14 -5.81 -5.81
CA ASN A 220 13.97 -6.83 -5.19
C ASN A 220 13.20 -7.61 -4.12
N ASN A 221 13.85 -8.36 -3.25
CA ASN A 221 13.12 -9.16 -2.27
C ASN A 221 12.47 -8.33 -1.16
N TYR A 222 12.96 -7.12 -0.91
CA TYR A 222 12.41 -6.18 0.06
C TYR A 222 11.67 -5.01 -0.60
N ARG A 223 12.29 -4.30 -1.56
CA ARG A 223 11.70 -3.13 -2.21
C ARG A 223 10.79 -3.58 -3.34
N ARG A 224 9.48 -3.40 -3.14
CA ARG A 224 8.44 -3.96 -4.03
C ARG A 224 7.50 -2.92 -4.63
N TRP A 225 7.62 -1.65 -4.26
CA TRP A 225 6.73 -0.60 -4.73
C TRP A 225 7.45 0.72 -4.93
N TRP A 226 6.82 1.62 -5.66
CA TRP A 226 7.27 2.97 -5.93
C TRP A 226 6.24 3.96 -5.46
N ASN A 227 6.57 4.79 -4.47
CA ASN A 227 5.70 5.77 -3.84
C ASN A 227 6.04 7.17 -4.33
N ASN A 228 5.11 7.88 -4.97
CA ASN A 228 5.38 9.12 -5.67
C ASN A 228 4.46 10.27 -5.24
N PRO A 229 5.00 11.49 -5.09
CA PRO A 229 4.22 12.71 -5.13
C PRO A 229 3.70 12.96 -6.55
N TRP A 230 2.61 13.74 -6.67
CA TRP A 230 2.02 14.00 -7.99
C TRP A 230 2.85 14.92 -8.90
N ASN A 231 3.81 15.67 -8.33
CA ASN A 231 4.69 16.55 -9.09
C ASN A 231 5.58 15.83 -10.12
N VAL A 232 5.71 14.50 -10.04
CA VAL A 232 6.38 13.69 -11.07
C VAL A 232 5.50 13.49 -12.32
N VAL A 233 4.21 13.79 -12.25
CA VAL A 233 3.23 13.72 -13.34
C VAL A 233 2.97 15.10 -13.93
N GLU A 234 2.59 16.06 -13.09
CA GLU A 234 2.34 17.47 -13.45
C GLU A 234 3.34 18.36 -12.69
N ALA A 235 4.13 19.14 -13.42
CA ALA A 235 5.15 20.03 -12.82
C ALA A 235 4.52 20.96 -11.76
N GLY A 236 5.13 21.02 -10.59
CA GLY A 236 4.63 21.80 -9.46
C GLY A 236 3.51 21.13 -8.66
N GLY A 237 3.11 19.92 -9.02
CA GLY A 237 2.11 19.13 -8.28
C GLY A 237 0.69 19.70 -8.32
N GLN A 238 -0.14 19.31 -7.35
CA GLN A 238 -1.57 19.54 -7.32
C GLN A 238 -1.93 21.04 -7.35
N MET A 239 -1.25 21.86 -6.57
CA MET A 239 -1.54 23.29 -6.43
C MET A 239 -1.22 24.12 -7.70
N GLN A 240 -0.33 23.62 -8.56
CA GLN A 240 0.06 24.28 -9.81
C GLN A 240 -0.51 23.57 -11.04
N ALA A 241 -1.28 22.50 -10.85
CA ALA A 241 -1.88 21.74 -11.93
C ALA A 241 -2.88 22.57 -12.72
N GLY A 242 -2.74 22.56 -14.03
CA GLY A 242 -3.67 23.18 -14.97
C GLY A 242 -4.80 22.26 -15.39
N ALA A 243 -5.36 22.49 -16.57
CA ALA A 243 -6.28 21.55 -17.20
C ALA A 243 -5.52 20.24 -17.55
N TRP A 244 -6.15 19.10 -17.28
CA TRP A 244 -5.60 17.80 -17.63
C TRP A 244 -5.45 17.65 -19.16
N THR A 245 -4.27 17.27 -19.64
CA THR A 245 -3.95 17.20 -21.07
C THR A 245 -3.51 15.80 -21.51
N PRO A 246 -3.54 15.53 -22.84
CA PRO A 246 -2.94 14.30 -23.38
C PRO A 246 -1.43 14.14 -23.07
N LYS A 247 -0.71 15.25 -22.84
CA LYS A 247 0.71 15.20 -22.44
C LYS A 247 0.85 14.61 -21.03
N ASP A 248 0.00 15.07 -20.09
CA ASP A 248 0.00 14.58 -18.72
C ASP A 248 -0.39 13.10 -18.66
N MET A 249 -1.39 12.69 -19.44
CA MET A 249 -1.77 11.29 -19.56
C MET A 249 -0.64 10.42 -20.12
N ARG A 250 0.12 10.90 -21.11
CA ARG A 250 1.29 10.17 -21.61
C ARG A 250 2.37 10.03 -20.54
N ARG A 251 2.62 11.11 -19.79
CA ARG A 251 3.58 11.09 -18.67
C ARG A 251 3.18 10.09 -17.60
N LEU A 252 1.93 10.12 -17.17
CA LEU A 252 1.40 9.17 -16.19
C LEU A 252 1.56 7.71 -16.65
N ARG A 253 1.19 7.41 -17.90
CA ARG A 253 1.36 6.07 -18.47
C ARG A 253 2.82 5.63 -18.51
N MET A 254 3.75 6.49 -18.91
CA MET A 254 5.16 6.18 -18.90
C MET A 254 5.68 5.79 -17.52
N LEU A 255 5.24 6.48 -16.45
CA LEU A 255 5.61 6.16 -15.07
C LEU A 255 5.04 4.80 -14.66
N VAL A 256 3.76 4.57 -14.92
CA VAL A 256 3.08 3.32 -14.56
C VAL A 256 3.66 2.13 -15.32
N ASP A 257 3.81 2.24 -16.63
CA ASP A 257 4.37 1.17 -17.48
C ASP A 257 5.81 0.85 -17.07
N HIS A 258 6.61 1.87 -16.73
CA HIS A 258 7.96 1.68 -16.23
C HIS A 258 7.97 0.93 -14.89
N ALA A 259 7.19 1.35 -13.91
CA ALA A 259 7.10 0.68 -12.62
C ALA A 259 6.70 -0.79 -12.76
N HIS A 260 5.65 -1.07 -13.56
CA HIS A 260 5.19 -2.43 -13.80
C HIS A 260 6.23 -3.28 -14.53
N ALA A 261 6.98 -2.72 -15.49
CA ALA A 261 8.08 -3.39 -16.16
C ALA A 261 9.25 -3.73 -15.24
N GLN A 262 9.44 -2.96 -14.15
CA GLN A 262 10.41 -3.24 -13.10
C GLN A 262 9.85 -4.18 -12.01
N GLY A 263 8.57 -4.58 -12.08
CA GLY A 263 7.92 -5.45 -11.11
C GLY A 263 7.46 -4.73 -9.84
N LEU A 264 7.26 -3.42 -9.90
CA LEU A 264 6.88 -2.56 -8.78
C LEU A 264 5.40 -2.22 -8.82
N TRP A 265 4.70 -2.27 -7.68
CA TRP A 265 3.46 -1.51 -7.51
C TRP A 265 3.76 -0.03 -7.53
N ILE A 266 2.82 0.79 -8.05
CA ILE A 266 2.99 2.24 -8.09
C ILE A 266 1.85 2.94 -7.35
N ARG A 267 2.21 3.93 -6.54
CA ARG A 267 1.32 4.81 -5.80
C ARG A 267 1.56 6.25 -6.16
N PHE A 268 0.50 7.03 -6.23
CA PHE A 268 0.57 8.50 -6.25
C PHE A 268 -0.22 9.08 -5.08
N TYR A 269 0.43 9.93 -4.31
CA TYR A 269 -0.16 10.68 -3.20
C TYR A 269 -0.08 12.19 -3.45
N THR A 270 -0.95 13.00 -2.96
CA THR A 270 -2.32 12.68 -2.58
C THR A 270 -3.21 13.36 -3.62
N LEU A 271 -4.27 12.73 -4.04
CA LEU A 271 -5.11 13.28 -5.11
C LEU A 271 -6.45 13.73 -4.51
N ASP A 272 -6.48 15.01 -4.04
CA ASP A 272 -7.65 15.65 -3.46
C ASP A 272 -8.13 16.83 -4.30
N GLY A 273 -9.44 17.07 -4.29
CA GLY A 273 -10.02 18.21 -4.99
C GLY A 273 -11.29 18.68 -4.31
N ALA A 274 -11.17 19.75 -3.50
CA ALA A 274 -12.28 20.32 -2.76
C ALA A 274 -12.08 21.82 -2.56
N SER A 275 -13.14 22.52 -2.10
CA SER A 275 -13.00 23.91 -1.65
C SER A 275 -12.13 23.98 -0.39
N THR A 276 -11.50 25.12 -0.15
CA THR A 276 -10.68 25.35 1.06
C THR A 276 -11.49 25.11 2.34
N GLU A 277 -12.77 25.49 2.36
CA GLU A 277 -13.66 25.27 3.51
C GLU A 277 -13.89 23.76 3.75
N ALA A 278 -14.08 22.98 2.68
CA ALA A 278 -14.24 21.53 2.79
C ALA A 278 -12.95 20.86 3.27
N MET A 279 -11.79 21.29 2.77
CA MET A 279 -10.48 20.82 3.24
C MET A 279 -10.33 21.04 4.75
N THR A 280 -10.56 22.26 5.22
CA THR A 280 -10.47 22.63 6.65
C THR A 280 -11.48 21.85 7.50
N ARG A 281 -12.75 21.78 7.07
CA ARG A 281 -13.81 21.10 7.83
C ARG A 281 -13.53 19.61 8.02
N ASN A 282 -12.94 18.96 7.03
CA ASN A 282 -12.65 17.54 7.05
C ASN A 282 -11.23 17.20 7.56
N GLY A 283 -10.44 18.21 7.91
CA GLY A 283 -9.05 18.02 8.35
C GLY A 283 -8.15 17.45 7.25
N TRP A 284 -8.39 17.82 6.00
CA TRP A 284 -7.57 17.43 4.86
C TRP A 284 -6.44 18.44 4.63
N PHE A 285 -5.33 17.97 4.06
CA PHE A 285 -4.16 18.83 3.84
C PHE A 285 -4.30 19.65 2.56
N ALA A 286 -4.29 20.98 2.68
CA ALA A 286 -4.50 21.90 1.56
C ALA A 286 -3.44 21.77 0.44
N ASN A 287 -2.21 21.35 0.77
CA ASN A 287 -1.09 21.26 -0.18
C ASN A 287 -1.26 20.19 -1.28
N TYR A 288 -2.21 19.27 -1.12
CA TYR A 288 -2.47 18.18 -2.07
C TYR A 288 -3.76 18.40 -2.86
N ASN A 289 -4.26 19.63 -2.92
CA ASN A 289 -5.58 19.98 -3.42
C ASN A 289 -5.52 20.53 -4.85
N PHE A 290 -6.24 19.90 -5.78
CA PHE A 290 -6.48 20.42 -7.14
C PHE A 290 -7.53 21.54 -7.21
N GLY A 291 -8.08 21.97 -6.08
CA GLY A 291 -9.01 23.09 -5.95
C GLY A 291 -10.46 22.79 -6.32
N SER A 292 -10.76 21.67 -6.97
CA SER A 292 -12.14 21.29 -7.28
C SER A 292 -12.31 19.78 -7.48
N GLU A 293 -13.52 19.32 -7.22
CA GLU A 293 -13.91 17.91 -7.44
C GLU A 293 -13.81 17.50 -8.93
N ALA A 294 -14.12 18.43 -9.85
CA ALA A 294 -13.99 18.16 -11.28
C ALA A 294 -12.54 17.91 -11.68
N ALA A 295 -11.61 18.75 -11.19
CA ALA A 295 -10.20 18.64 -11.48
C ALA A 295 -9.60 17.32 -10.93
N VAL A 296 -9.95 16.92 -9.71
CA VAL A 296 -9.44 15.66 -9.14
C VAL A 296 -10.06 14.46 -9.82
N LYS A 297 -11.33 14.48 -10.21
CA LYS A 297 -11.98 13.39 -10.94
C LYS A 297 -11.31 13.10 -12.29
N ASP A 298 -10.79 14.10 -12.98
CA ASP A 298 -10.00 13.89 -14.19
C ASP A 298 -8.72 13.11 -13.88
N ARG A 299 -8.04 13.40 -12.77
CA ARG A 299 -6.84 12.67 -12.32
C ARG A 299 -7.15 11.28 -11.81
N TRP A 300 -8.23 11.07 -11.08
CA TRP A 300 -8.69 9.75 -10.66
C TRP A 300 -9.01 8.85 -11.87
N ARG A 301 -9.71 9.43 -12.87
CA ARG A 301 -9.99 8.71 -14.13
C ARG A 301 -8.71 8.35 -14.86
N ALA A 302 -7.77 9.29 -14.98
CA ALA A 302 -6.50 9.07 -15.65
C ALA A 302 -5.67 8.00 -14.94
N ALA A 303 -5.57 8.07 -13.59
CA ALA A 303 -4.88 7.08 -12.78
C ALA A 303 -5.50 5.68 -12.92
N TYR A 304 -6.85 5.59 -12.90
CA TYR A 304 -7.55 4.34 -13.15
C TYR A 304 -7.27 3.78 -14.55
N GLN A 305 -7.32 4.62 -15.59
CA GLN A 305 -7.06 4.21 -16.98
C GLN A 305 -5.59 3.87 -17.25
N ALA A 306 -4.66 4.45 -16.50
CA ALA A 306 -3.24 4.12 -16.56
C ALA A 306 -2.90 2.83 -15.79
N GLY A 307 -3.78 2.35 -14.91
CA GLY A 307 -3.54 1.16 -14.10
C GLY A 307 -2.68 1.42 -12.86
N VAL A 308 -2.74 2.62 -12.28
CA VAL A 308 -2.09 2.94 -11.00
C VAL A 308 -2.59 1.99 -9.92
N ASP A 309 -1.68 1.32 -9.20
CA ASP A 309 -2.08 0.33 -8.21
C ASP A 309 -2.75 0.96 -6.99
N TYR A 310 -2.24 2.11 -6.51
CA TYR A 310 -2.75 2.81 -5.33
C TYR A 310 -2.95 4.29 -5.63
N ILE A 311 -4.21 4.73 -5.59
CA ILE A 311 -4.58 6.14 -5.73
C ILE A 311 -4.88 6.68 -4.34
N ALA A 312 -3.94 7.47 -3.78
CA ALA A 312 -4.07 7.99 -2.44
C ALA A 312 -4.89 9.29 -2.41
N THR A 313 -5.79 9.41 -1.46
CA THR A 313 -6.66 10.56 -1.26
C THR A 313 -7.16 10.63 0.19
N ASP A 314 -7.47 11.83 0.66
CA ASP A 314 -8.22 12.05 1.90
C ASP A 314 -9.75 11.96 1.68
N GLN A 315 -10.20 11.99 0.42
CA GLN A 315 -11.60 11.88 -0.01
C GLN A 315 -11.98 10.41 -0.27
N TYR A 316 -11.99 9.61 0.78
CA TYR A 316 -12.12 8.13 0.71
C TYR A 316 -13.41 7.67 0.04
N GLU A 317 -14.54 8.19 0.52
CA GLU A 317 -15.87 7.79 0.07
C GLU A 317 -16.10 8.20 -1.39
N GLU A 318 -15.66 9.40 -1.76
CA GLU A 318 -15.81 9.97 -3.09
C GLU A 318 -14.99 9.17 -4.12
N LEU A 319 -13.71 8.87 -3.81
CA LEU A 319 -12.89 8.06 -4.71
C LEU A 319 -13.39 6.63 -4.79
N ALA A 320 -13.76 6.01 -3.68
CA ALA A 320 -14.30 4.65 -3.68
C ALA A 320 -15.55 4.54 -4.56
N ALA A 321 -16.50 5.47 -4.41
CA ALA A 321 -17.70 5.54 -5.24
C ALA A 321 -17.37 5.76 -6.72
N TYR A 322 -16.41 6.65 -7.02
CA TYR A 322 -15.98 6.93 -8.38
C TYR A 322 -15.33 5.73 -9.07
N LEU A 323 -14.43 5.04 -8.38
CA LEU A 323 -13.81 3.80 -8.90
C LEU A 323 -14.84 2.70 -9.12
N HIS A 324 -15.85 2.59 -8.26
CA HIS A 324 -16.94 1.64 -8.44
C HIS A 324 -17.75 1.93 -9.71
N ALA A 325 -18.05 3.21 -9.97
CA ALA A 325 -18.73 3.64 -11.18
C ALA A 325 -17.91 3.32 -12.45
N LEU A 326 -16.60 3.63 -12.45
CA LEU A 326 -15.70 3.32 -13.58
C LEU A 326 -15.64 1.82 -13.88
N ARG A 327 -15.56 0.97 -12.85
CA ARG A 327 -15.57 -0.50 -13.02
C ARG A 327 -16.87 -1.02 -13.61
N SER A 328 -18.00 -0.40 -13.29
CA SER A 328 -19.32 -0.79 -13.78
C SER A 328 -19.50 -0.50 -15.28
N VAL A 329 -18.93 0.62 -15.75
CA VAL A 329 -18.95 1.00 -17.19
C VAL A 329 -18.11 0.02 -18.02
N ASN A 330 -16.93 -0.37 -17.53
CA ASN A 330 -16.02 -1.27 -18.27
C ASN A 330 -16.48 -2.74 -18.32
N ARG A 331 -17.53 -3.10 -17.60
CA ARG A 331 -18.11 -4.47 -17.63
C ARG A 331 -19.29 -4.61 -18.60
N ARG A 332 -19.74 -3.50 -19.19
CA ARG A 332 -20.79 -3.48 -20.23
C ARG A 332 -20.17 -3.44 -21.62
#